data_b80a407dda5abe87cfca92a835488445
#
_entry.id   b80a407dda5abe87cfca92a835488445
#
_cell.length_a   1.000
_cell.length_b   1.000
_cell.length_c   1.000
_cell.angle_alpha   90.00
_cell.angle_beta   90.00
_cell.angle_gamma   90.00
#
_symmetry.space_group_name_H-M   'P 1'
#
loop_
_entity.id
_entity.type
_entity.pdbx_description
1 polymer ?
#
loop_
_entity_poly.entity_id
_entity_poly.type
_entity_poly.pdbx_seq_one_letter_code
_entity_poly.pdbx_strand_id
1 'polypeptide(L)'
;MKSHFYLLLLGIALAVPQSLRASTYYVDSQGGSDANSGTSPAYAWKTLAKVNGTRYSPGDHILLRCDSKWTGQLTLANSGTAAAPIVVDRYGNGPLPRVDGNGAVEDVVRLYNVEYVEVRHLEITNHGAEPGMWRGVLIEASDFGTAHHLVVSDLYIHDVNGTNERKETGGILFRTMGNKVPSRFDGLVIERNIIWRVDRSAIVGQSNEVLRSRWYPSLHVVIRDNYAEDIGGDGIVPWATDGALIEHNIVRHCNRRAGSYNAGIWPWSADNSLFELNEAAYTHTTRDGEGFDSDFNSRNTHFLYNYSHDNEGGFMLICTPGKRNPRENIGNTGTVIEYNISRNDHARIFNLSGADQTTAEHNAIYVAPDDDVQLLLVSSWDGWSSGAIFRANTFNVAGTGRFGHELRRNPDGTYEIGPGWGGAKDIQFQGNRYFGSIVGIPQDPAAVIGRYHSAKLDWDEPDFDPEHPEGFSKYLTEHRKWMMHLFASQFGAAPKLSKPHASWAE
;
A
#
# COMPACT_ATOMS: atom_id res chain seq x y z
N MET A 1 -4.90 -87.49 -18.77
CA MET A 1 -5.43 -86.27 -18.15
C MET A 1 -4.53 -85.09 -18.60
N LYS A 2 -5.02 -84.22 -19.50
CA LYS A 2 -4.32 -83.03 -19.98
C LYS A 2 -4.97 -81.81 -19.33
N SER A 3 -4.24 -81.15 -18.42
CA SER A 3 -4.69 -79.94 -17.75
C SER A 3 -4.43 -78.75 -18.67
N HIS A 4 -5.49 -77.96 -19.00
CA HIS A 4 -5.36 -76.71 -19.74
C HIS A 4 -5.34 -75.56 -18.74
N PHE A 5 -4.20 -74.85 -18.66
CA PHE A 5 -4.05 -73.58 -17.92
C PHE A 5 -4.54 -72.45 -18.83
N TYR A 6 -5.65 -71.78 -18.47
CA TYR A 6 -6.06 -70.53 -19.08
C TYR A 6 -5.39 -69.35 -18.37
N LEU A 7 -4.55 -68.63 -19.09
CA LEU A 7 -3.88 -67.39 -18.63
C LEU A 7 -4.86 -66.25 -18.85
N LEU A 8 -5.42 -65.68 -17.76
CA LEU A 8 -6.28 -64.51 -17.82
C LEU A 8 -5.37 -63.25 -17.85
N LEU A 9 -5.21 -62.64 -19.03
CA LEU A 9 -4.56 -61.31 -19.17
C LEU A 9 -5.51 -60.24 -18.70
N LEU A 10 -5.20 -59.68 -17.49
CA LEU A 10 -5.88 -58.50 -16.98
C LEU A 10 -5.25 -57.27 -17.65
N GLY A 11 -5.93 -56.66 -18.62
CA GLY A 11 -5.53 -55.39 -19.23
C GLY A 11 -5.72 -54.23 -18.25
N ILE A 12 -4.66 -53.73 -17.66
CA ILE A 12 -4.71 -52.48 -16.92
C ILE A 12 -4.75 -51.34 -17.95
N ALA A 13 -5.94 -50.76 -18.14
CA ALA A 13 -6.09 -49.52 -18.88
C ALA A 13 -5.47 -48.39 -18.07
N LEU A 14 -4.24 -47.96 -18.43
CA LEU A 14 -3.63 -46.72 -17.96
C LEU A 14 -4.52 -45.60 -18.47
N ALA A 15 -5.35 -45.04 -17.58
CA ALA A 15 -6.01 -43.75 -17.83
C ALA A 15 -4.92 -42.68 -17.90
N VAL A 16 -4.53 -42.30 -19.11
CA VAL A 16 -3.68 -41.11 -19.33
C VAL A 16 -4.53 -39.94 -18.85
N PRO A 17 -4.05 -39.15 -17.86
CA PRO A 17 -4.75 -37.96 -17.47
C PRO A 17 -4.83 -37.04 -18.71
N GLN A 18 -6.07 -36.81 -19.20
CA GLN A 18 -6.28 -35.73 -20.18
C GLN A 18 -5.80 -34.44 -19.50
N SER A 19 -4.69 -33.90 -19.95
CA SER A 19 -4.29 -32.54 -19.60
C SER A 19 -5.44 -31.63 -20.05
N LEU A 20 -6.21 -31.11 -19.11
CA LEU A 20 -7.17 -30.05 -19.38
C LEU A 20 -6.40 -28.92 -20.05
N ARG A 21 -6.61 -28.69 -21.34
CA ARG A 21 -6.01 -27.57 -22.05
C ARG A 21 -6.65 -26.31 -21.53
N ALA A 22 -5.83 -25.35 -21.15
CA ALA A 22 -6.27 -24.00 -20.83
C ALA A 22 -7.09 -23.42 -22.00
N SER A 23 -8.20 -22.81 -21.69
CA SER A 23 -9.10 -22.19 -22.65
C SER A 23 -9.02 -20.66 -22.54
N THR A 24 -9.29 -19.99 -23.65
CA THR A 24 -9.47 -18.53 -23.65
C THR A 24 -10.93 -18.22 -23.94
N TYR A 25 -11.54 -17.44 -23.05
CA TYR A 25 -12.91 -16.98 -23.17
C TYR A 25 -12.93 -15.47 -23.46
N TYR A 26 -13.75 -15.09 -24.40
CA TYR A 26 -13.92 -13.71 -24.87
C TYR A 26 -15.28 -13.18 -24.43
N VAL A 27 -15.31 -11.95 -23.94
CA VAL A 27 -16.52 -11.28 -23.44
C VAL A 27 -16.65 -9.92 -24.11
N ASP A 28 -17.79 -9.66 -24.75
CA ASP A 28 -18.09 -8.42 -25.49
C ASP A 28 -19.52 -7.97 -25.16
N SER A 29 -19.66 -6.88 -24.41
CA SER A 29 -20.97 -6.36 -24.00
C SER A 29 -21.81 -5.82 -25.16
N GLN A 30 -21.16 -5.47 -26.26
CA GLN A 30 -21.83 -4.89 -27.43
C GLN A 30 -22.27 -5.96 -28.42
N GLY A 31 -21.33 -6.79 -28.90
CA GLY A 31 -21.54 -7.76 -29.97
C GLY A 31 -21.67 -9.21 -29.50
N GLY A 32 -21.45 -9.51 -28.22
CA GLY A 32 -21.50 -10.88 -27.67
C GLY A 32 -22.90 -11.42 -27.45
N SER A 33 -22.97 -12.75 -27.19
CA SER A 33 -24.20 -13.46 -26.80
C SER A 33 -23.85 -14.57 -25.81
N ASP A 34 -24.60 -14.70 -24.73
CA ASP A 34 -24.39 -15.77 -23.74
C ASP A 34 -24.74 -17.18 -24.25
N ALA A 35 -25.37 -17.26 -25.42
CA ALA A 35 -25.58 -18.52 -26.15
C ALA A 35 -24.33 -18.98 -26.92
N ASN A 36 -23.34 -18.12 -27.10
CA ASN A 36 -22.10 -18.43 -27.79
C ASN A 36 -21.19 -19.33 -26.93
N SER A 37 -20.19 -19.95 -27.58
CA SER A 37 -19.18 -20.76 -26.88
C SER A 37 -18.21 -19.93 -26.02
N GLY A 38 -18.01 -18.64 -26.34
CA GLY A 38 -17.04 -17.78 -25.73
C GLY A 38 -15.58 -17.98 -26.21
N THR A 39 -15.31 -18.99 -27.04
CA THR A 39 -13.94 -19.45 -27.34
C THR A 39 -13.24 -18.71 -28.47
N SER A 40 -13.85 -17.68 -29.02
CA SER A 40 -13.22 -16.76 -29.97
C SER A 40 -13.88 -15.38 -29.93
N PRO A 41 -13.24 -14.31 -30.41
CA PRO A 41 -13.85 -12.98 -30.48
C PRO A 41 -15.17 -12.92 -31.25
N ALA A 42 -15.33 -13.73 -32.30
CA ALA A 42 -16.57 -13.80 -33.10
C ALA A 42 -17.73 -14.51 -32.37
N TYR A 43 -17.42 -15.31 -31.38
CA TYR A 43 -18.38 -16.05 -30.56
C TYR A 43 -18.26 -15.68 -29.07
N ALA A 44 -17.99 -14.38 -28.80
CA ALA A 44 -17.85 -13.87 -27.45
C ALA A 44 -19.14 -14.00 -26.62
N TRP A 45 -19.01 -14.17 -25.32
CA TRP A 45 -20.11 -14.01 -24.37
C TRP A 45 -20.49 -12.54 -24.22
N LYS A 46 -21.64 -12.27 -23.60
CA LYS A 46 -22.11 -10.90 -23.46
C LYS A 46 -22.00 -10.35 -22.04
N THR A 47 -22.38 -11.12 -21.04
CA THR A 47 -22.67 -10.60 -19.71
C THR A 47 -21.69 -11.05 -18.63
N LEU A 48 -21.52 -10.24 -17.59
CA LEU A 48 -20.81 -10.65 -16.37
C LEU A 48 -21.52 -11.83 -15.68
N ALA A 49 -22.84 -11.95 -15.79
CA ALA A 49 -23.58 -13.09 -15.25
C ALA A 49 -23.09 -14.42 -15.85
N LYS A 50 -22.82 -14.44 -17.16
CA LYS A 50 -22.24 -15.60 -17.82
C LYS A 50 -20.82 -15.88 -17.35
N VAL A 51 -19.99 -14.85 -17.21
CA VAL A 51 -18.62 -14.95 -16.67
C VAL A 51 -18.65 -15.52 -15.26
N ASN A 52 -19.43 -14.90 -14.37
CA ASN A 52 -19.52 -15.26 -12.95
C ASN A 52 -20.09 -16.67 -12.71
N GLY A 53 -21.00 -17.13 -13.59
CA GLY A 53 -21.62 -18.46 -13.52
C GLY A 53 -20.79 -19.57 -14.16
N THR A 54 -19.68 -19.24 -14.81
CA THR A 54 -18.80 -20.23 -15.46
C THR A 54 -17.74 -20.75 -14.48
N ARG A 55 -17.50 -22.06 -14.53
CA ARG A 55 -16.43 -22.68 -13.77
C ARG A 55 -15.20 -22.84 -14.67
N TYR A 56 -14.11 -22.22 -14.27
CA TYR A 56 -12.87 -22.19 -15.06
C TYR A 56 -11.92 -23.32 -14.64
N SER A 57 -11.07 -23.73 -15.57
CA SER A 57 -9.95 -24.63 -15.31
C SER A 57 -8.68 -23.84 -15.03
N PRO A 58 -7.71 -24.40 -14.29
CA PRO A 58 -6.39 -23.78 -14.15
C PRO A 58 -5.79 -23.44 -15.52
N GLY A 59 -5.29 -22.21 -15.65
CA GLY A 59 -4.72 -21.65 -16.88
C GLY A 59 -5.73 -21.02 -17.84
N ASP A 60 -7.02 -21.01 -17.52
CA ASP A 60 -8.01 -20.33 -18.35
C ASP A 60 -7.82 -18.81 -18.32
N HIS A 61 -8.06 -18.20 -19.48
CA HIS A 61 -8.05 -16.74 -19.66
C HIS A 61 -9.47 -16.24 -19.94
N ILE A 62 -9.88 -15.19 -19.25
CA ILE A 62 -11.13 -14.47 -19.46
C ILE A 62 -10.77 -13.08 -19.98
N LEU A 63 -11.02 -12.85 -21.26
CA LEU A 63 -10.63 -11.63 -21.95
C LEU A 63 -11.85 -10.74 -22.22
N LEU A 64 -11.86 -9.55 -21.60
CA LEU A 64 -12.89 -8.54 -21.80
C LEU A 64 -12.49 -7.64 -22.97
N ARG A 65 -13.46 -7.32 -23.84
CA ARG A 65 -13.19 -6.48 -25.01
C ARG A 65 -12.92 -5.04 -24.61
N CYS A 66 -11.84 -4.47 -25.13
CA CYS A 66 -11.61 -3.03 -25.09
C CYS A 66 -12.82 -2.25 -25.61
N ASP A 67 -13.03 -1.03 -25.10
CA ASP A 67 -14.18 -0.18 -25.45
C ASP A 67 -15.56 -0.81 -25.16
N SER A 68 -15.62 -1.79 -24.27
CA SER A 68 -16.85 -2.37 -23.76
C SER A 68 -17.12 -1.97 -22.32
N LYS A 69 -18.41 -1.92 -21.94
CA LYS A 69 -18.84 -1.54 -20.58
C LYS A 69 -19.83 -2.55 -20.02
N TRP A 70 -19.68 -2.86 -18.73
CA TRP A 70 -20.60 -3.68 -17.96
C TRP A 70 -20.98 -2.98 -16.67
N THR A 71 -22.21 -3.19 -16.22
CA THR A 71 -22.65 -2.75 -14.88
C THR A 71 -22.83 -3.98 -13.99
N GLY A 72 -22.32 -3.89 -12.75
CA GLY A 72 -22.43 -4.94 -11.74
C GLY A 72 -21.08 -5.42 -11.22
N GLN A 73 -21.04 -6.63 -10.71
CA GLN A 73 -19.86 -7.25 -10.11
C GLN A 73 -19.25 -8.31 -11.04
N LEU A 74 -17.90 -8.29 -11.10
CA LEU A 74 -17.08 -9.37 -11.67
C LEU A 74 -16.54 -10.24 -10.53
N THR A 75 -16.81 -11.55 -10.56
CA THR A 75 -16.27 -12.50 -9.59
C THR A 75 -15.89 -13.81 -10.26
N LEU A 76 -14.98 -14.56 -9.62
CA LEU A 76 -14.56 -15.88 -10.08
C LEU A 76 -14.96 -16.96 -9.05
N ALA A 77 -15.43 -18.09 -9.53
CA ALA A 77 -15.97 -19.15 -8.67
C ALA A 77 -14.92 -20.15 -8.16
N ASN A 78 -13.68 -20.12 -8.71
CA ASN A 78 -12.66 -21.11 -8.41
C ASN A 78 -11.24 -20.62 -8.72
N SER A 79 -10.26 -21.36 -8.21
CA SER A 79 -8.84 -21.06 -8.24
C SER A 79 -8.13 -21.68 -9.43
N GLY A 80 -6.98 -21.08 -9.79
CA GLY A 80 -5.99 -21.71 -10.65
C GLY A 80 -5.05 -22.64 -9.89
N THR A 81 -3.83 -22.80 -10.38
CA THR A 81 -2.72 -23.50 -9.71
C THR A 81 -1.42 -22.72 -9.91
N ALA A 82 -0.37 -23.05 -9.15
CA ALA A 82 0.93 -22.40 -9.26
C ALA A 82 1.51 -22.44 -10.70
N ALA A 83 1.29 -23.54 -11.42
CA ALA A 83 1.77 -23.69 -12.80
C ALA A 83 0.80 -23.08 -13.85
N ALA A 84 -0.42 -22.74 -13.45
CA ALA A 84 -1.48 -22.34 -14.37
C ALA A 84 -2.52 -21.45 -13.65
N PRO A 85 -2.21 -20.17 -13.37
CA PRO A 85 -3.15 -19.24 -12.79
C PRO A 85 -4.33 -18.97 -13.75
N ILE A 86 -5.49 -18.60 -13.20
CA ILE A 86 -6.62 -18.08 -13.98
C ILE A 86 -6.38 -16.58 -14.17
N VAL A 87 -6.52 -16.10 -15.40
CA VAL A 87 -6.23 -14.70 -15.75
C VAL A 87 -7.46 -13.98 -16.29
N VAL A 88 -7.81 -12.85 -15.70
CA VAL A 88 -8.75 -11.88 -16.27
C VAL A 88 -7.95 -10.75 -16.89
N ASP A 89 -8.16 -10.48 -18.18
CA ASP A 89 -7.44 -9.47 -18.93
C ASP A 89 -8.33 -8.88 -20.04
N ARG A 90 -7.77 -8.07 -20.89
CA ARG A 90 -8.44 -7.45 -22.05
C ARG A 90 -8.02 -8.05 -23.38
N TYR A 91 -8.84 -7.81 -24.41
CA TYR A 91 -8.46 -8.03 -25.79
C TYR A 91 -8.94 -6.90 -26.70
N GLY A 92 -8.34 -6.81 -27.88
CA GLY A 92 -8.62 -5.76 -28.85
C GLY A 92 -7.86 -4.47 -28.54
N ASN A 93 -8.18 -3.43 -29.30
CA ASN A 93 -7.57 -2.10 -29.18
C ASN A 93 -8.62 -1.09 -28.70
N GLY A 94 -8.19 -0.03 -28.05
CA GLY A 94 -9.04 1.05 -27.57
C GLY A 94 -8.98 1.22 -26.05
N PRO A 95 -9.89 2.00 -25.47
CA PRO A 95 -9.99 2.20 -24.02
C PRO A 95 -10.13 0.90 -23.25
N LEU A 96 -9.71 0.90 -22.00
CA LEU A 96 -9.85 -0.26 -21.11
C LEU A 96 -11.30 -0.73 -21.02
N PRO A 97 -11.56 -2.05 -20.92
CA PRO A 97 -12.89 -2.57 -20.62
C PRO A 97 -13.32 -2.08 -19.24
N ARG A 98 -14.49 -1.45 -19.18
CA ARG A 98 -15.01 -0.84 -17.95
C ARG A 98 -16.03 -1.72 -17.24
N VAL A 99 -15.83 -1.94 -15.95
CA VAL A 99 -16.82 -2.52 -15.06
C VAL A 99 -17.24 -1.44 -14.04
N ASP A 100 -18.54 -1.14 -14.01
CA ASP A 100 -19.13 -0.09 -13.18
C ASP A 100 -20.08 -0.72 -12.16
N GLY A 101 -19.79 -0.54 -10.88
CA GLY A 101 -20.67 -0.97 -9.79
C GLY A 101 -21.95 -0.13 -9.68
N ASN A 102 -21.91 1.14 -10.14
CA ASN A 102 -23.02 2.07 -10.15
C ASN A 102 -23.72 2.22 -8.77
N GLY A 103 -22.95 2.05 -7.66
CA GLY A 103 -23.51 2.06 -6.30
C GLY A 103 -24.54 0.96 -6.03
N ALA A 104 -24.58 -0.09 -6.84
CA ALA A 104 -25.51 -1.19 -6.71
C ALA A 104 -24.86 -2.47 -6.14
N VAL A 105 -23.53 -2.53 -6.12
CA VAL A 105 -22.76 -3.63 -5.55
C VAL A 105 -21.66 -3.07 -4.64
N GLU A 106 -21.36 -3.77 -3.55
CA GLU A 106 -20.29 -3.32 -2.65
C GLU A 106 -18.93 -3.35 -3.33
N ASP A 107 -18.64 -4.44 -4.07
CA ASP A 107 -17.38 -4.68 -4.74
C ASP A 107 -17.60 -4.81 -6.25
N VAL A 108 -16.82 -4.08 -7.05
CA VAL A 108 -16.91 -4.20 -8.51
C VAL A 108 -16.16 -5.45 -9.00
N VAL A 109 -14.95 -5.65 -8.50
CA VAL A 109 -14.21 -6.90 -8.67
C VAL A 109 -14.10 -7.58 -7.32
N ARG A 110 -14.52 -8.84 -7.25
CA ARG A 110 -14.50 -9.61 -6.00
C ARG A 110 -13.75 -10.94 -6.17
N LEU A 111 -12.61 -11.04 -5.51
CA LEU A 111 -11.81 -12.26 -5.35
C LEU A 111 -12.04 -12.81 -3.93
N TYR A 112 -12.92 -13.78 -3.78
CA TYR A 112 -13.32 -14.32 -2.48
C TYR A 112 -12.99 -15.80 -2.39
N ASN A 113 -12.11 -16.16 -1.44
CA ASN A 113 -11.68 -17.53 -1.21
C ASN A 113 -11.18 -18.23 -2.49
N VAL A 114 -10.34 -17.51 -3.22
CA VAL A 114 -9.65 -18.00 -4.43
C VAL A 114 -8.15 -17.77 -4.29
N GLU A 115 -7.38 -18.54 -5.05
CA GLU A 115 -5.92 -18.43 -5.15
C GLU A 115 -5.45 -18.68 -6.59
N TYR A 116 -4.23 -18.25 -6.92
CA TYR A 116 -3.69 -18.36 -8.27
C TYR A 116 -4.59 -17.68 -9.31
N VAL A 117 -4.94 -16.43 -9.05
CA VAL A 117 -5.79 -15.58 -9.90
C VAL A 117 -5.09 -14.25 -10.16
N GLU A 118 -5.12 -13.82 -11.41
CA GLU A 118 -4.59 -12.53 -11.84
C GLU A 118 -5.70 -11.71 -12.50
N VAL A 119 -5.85 -10.43 -12.10
CA VAL A 119 -6.79 -9.47 -12.71
C VAL A 119 -6.04 -8.24 -13.14
N ARG A 120 -6.14 -7.88 -14.43
CA ARG A 120 -5.39 -6.76 -14.97
C ARG A 120 -6.11 -6.06 -16.12
N HIS A 121 -5.67 -4.83 -16.41
CA HIS A 121 -6.10 -3.99 -17.52
C HIS A 121 -7.63 -3.76 -17.57
N LEU A 122 -8.24 -3.41 -16.44
CA LEU A 122 -9.65 -3.01 -16.35
C LEU A 122 -9.78 -1.56 -15.88
N GLU A 123 -10.79 -0.86 -16.38
CA GLU A 123 -11.30 0.37 -15.79
C GLU A 123 -12.43 0.02 -14.82
N ILE A 124 -12.37 0.56 -13.60
CA ILE A 124 -13.27 0.21 -12.51
C ILE A 124 -13.83 1.49 -11.88
N THR A 125 -15.15 1.58 -11.78
CA THR A 125 -15.86 2.68 -11.11
C THR A 125 -16.95 2.14 -10.21
N ASN A 126 -17.27 2.85 -9.10
CA ASN A 126 -18.38 2.48 -8.22
C ASN A 126 -18.96 3.72 -7.54
N HIS A 127 -19.75 4.47 -8.28
CA HIS A 127 -20.33 5.71 -7.79
C HIS A 127 -21.83 5.54 -7.57
N GLY A 128 -22.27 5.54 -6.31
CA GLY A 128 -23.67 5.53 -5.93
C GLY A 128 -24.23 6.96 -5.78
N ALA A 129 -25.54 7.07 -5.74
CA ALA A 129 -26.22 8.36 -5.48
C ALA A 129 -25.84 8.94 -4.11
N GLU A 130 -25.57 8.08 -3.13
CA GLU A 130 -25.09 8.42 -1.80
C GLU A 130 -23.83 7.60 -1.48
N PRO A 131 -22.92 8.11 -0.63
CA PRO A 131 -21.78 7.35 -0.14
C PRO A 131 -22.24 6.06 0.57
N GLY A 132 -21.55 4.93 0.27
CA GLY A 132 -21.91 3.63 0.82
C GLY A 132 -20.69 2.74 1.08
N MET A 133 -20.90 1.45 1.28
CA MET A 133 -19.83 0.48 1.45
C MET A 133 -19.20 0.10 0.09
N TRP A 134 -18.93 1.09 -0.73
CA TRP A 134 -18.46 0.91 -2.11
C TRP A 134 -16.93 0.72 -2.17
N ARG A 135 -16.53 -0.25 -2.96
CA ARG A 135 -15.12 -0.56 -3.27
C ARG A 135 -14.95 -0.79 -4.78
N GLY A 136 -13.75 -0.51 -5.27
CA GLY A 136 -13.34 -0.96 -6.59
C GLY A 136 -13.06 -2.46 -6.58
N VAL A 137 -12.13 -2.91 -5.74
CA VAL A 137 -11.68 -4.31 -5.66
C VAL A 137 -11.72 -4.81 -4.23
N LEU A 138 -12.29 -6.00 -4.02
CA LEU A 138 -12.13 -6.79 -2.80
C LEU A 138 -11.34 -8.07 -3.09
N ILE A 139 -10.29 -8.29 -2.30
CA ILE A 139 -9.52 -9.53 -2.24
C ILE A 139 -9.69 -10.08 -0.83
N GLU A 140 -10.40 -11.21 -0.66
CA GLU A 140 -10.70 -11.73 0.68
C GLU A 140 -10.44 -13.23 0.81
N ALA A 141 -9.70 -13.59 1.87
CA ALA A 141 -9.57 -14.95 2.36
C ALA A 141 -10.27 -15.06 3.73
N SER A 142 -11.36 -15.82 3.81
CA SER A 142 -12.19 -15.95 5.02
C SER A 142 -12.39 -17.41 5.38
N ASP A 143 -11.88 -17.84 6.55
CA ASP A 143 -11.84 -19.24 6.95
C ASP A 143 -11.27 -20.17 5.85
N PHE A 144 -10.29 -19.65 5.08
CA PHE A 144 -9.76 -20.28 3.87
C PHE A 144 -8.42 -21.00 4.08
N GLY A 145 -7.63 -20.55 5.07
CA GLY A 145 -6.24 -20.94 5.24
C GLY A 145 -5.30 -19.98 4.50
N THR A 146 -4.36 -20.50 3.72
CA THR A 146 -3.45 -19.67 2.92
C THR A 146 -3.94 -19.57 1.48
N ALA A 147 -4.15 -18.34 1.02
CA ALA A 147 -4.44 -18.03 -0.38
C ALA A 147 -3.15 -17.59 -1.08
N HIS A 148 -2.73 -18.34 -2.09
CA HIS A 148 -1.46 -18.13 -2.78
C HIS A 148 -1.65 -17.36 -4.07
N HIS A 149 -0.62 -16.57 -4.45
CA HIS A 149 -0.48 -15.93 -5.75
C HIS A 149 -1.77 -15.25 -6.24
N LEU A 150 -2.04 -14.09 -5.71
CA LEU A 150 -3.09 -13.19 -6.19
C LEU A 150 -2.43 -11.93 -6.75
N VAL A 151 -2.76 -11.58 -7.99
CA VAL A 151 -2.20 -10.39 -8.66
C VAL A 151 -3.31 -9.48 -9.12
N VAL A 152 -3.23 -8.22 -8.72
CA VAL A 152 -4.11 -7.13 -9.16
C VAL A 152 -3.23 -6.02 -9.74
N SER A 153 -3.24 -5.87 -11.06
CA SER A 153 -2.31 -4.97 -11.73
C SER A 153 -2.92 -4.20 -12.89
N ASP A 154 -2.30 -3.08 -13.21
CA ASP A 154 -2.63 -2.28 -14.39
C ASP A 154 -4.12 -1.88 -14.46
N LEU A 155 -4.76 -1.70 -13.30
CA LEU A 155 -6.13 -1.25 -13.19
C LEU A 155 -6.20 0.29 -13.16
N TYR A 156 -7.26 0.82 -13.73
CA TYR A 156 -7.65 2.21 -13.58
C TYR A 156 -8.92 2.28 -12.72
N ILE A 157 -8.77 2.59 -11.43
CA ILE A 157 -9.85 2.63 -10.44
C ILE A 157 -10.14 4.08 -10.11
N HIS A 158 -11.36 4.53 -10.39
CA HIS A 158 -11.72 5.93 -10.15
C HIS A 158 -13.22 6.12 -9.86
N ASP A 159 -13.56 7.26 -9.31
CA ASP A 159 -14.93 7.61 -8.98
C ASP A 159 -15.62 6.53 -8.11
N VAL A 160 -14.99 6.23 -6.97
CA VAL A 160 -15.56 5.34 -5.94
C VAL A 160 -15.95 6.17 -4.73
N ASN A 161 -17.24 6.46 -4.56
CA ASN A 161 -17.75 7.27 -3.44
C ASN A 161 -18.11 6.42 -2.22
N GLY A 162 -17.12 5.72 -1.67
CA GLY A 162 -17.26 4.99 -0.42
C GLY A 162 -17.54 5.92 0.77
N THR A 163 -18.09 5.37 1.87
CA THR A 163 -18.22 6.17 3.09
C THR A 163 -16.86 6.47 3.70
N ASN A 164 -16.61 7.74 4.03
CA ASN A 164 -15.36 8.17 4.66
C ASN A 164 -15.22 7.79 6.14
N GLU A 165 -16.24 7.17 6.72
CA GLU A 165 -16.24 6.73 8.13
C GLU A 165 -15.60 5.35 8.35
N ARG A 166 -15.47 4.54 7.32
CA ARG A 166 -15.04 3.13 7.40
C ARG A 166 -13.82 2.88 6.53
N LYS A 167 -12.69 2.50 7.14
CA LYS A 167 -11.43 2.21 6.42
C LYS A 167 -11.56 1.11 5.35
N GLU A 168 -12.61 0.31 5.40
CA GLU A 168 -12.88 -0.81 4.50
C GLU A 168 -13.51 -0.41 3.16
N THR A 169 -13.71 0.87 2.90
CA THR A 169 -14.20 1.36 1.60
C THR A 169 -13.05 1.95 0.79
N GLY A 170 -13.22 2.04 -0.52
CA GLY A 170 -12.25 2.70 -1.38
C GLY A 170 -11.81 1.94 -2.61
N GLY A 171 -10.55 2.11 -3.01
CA GLY A 171 -10.01 1.54 -4.24
C GLY A 171 -9.83 0.03 -4.17
N ILE A 172 -8.88 -0.44 -3.36
CA ILE A 172 -8.56 -1.86 -3.20
C ILE A 172 -8.54 -2.21 -1.72
N LEU A 173 -9.39 -3.14 -1.31
CA LEU A 173 -9.35 -3.77 0.01
C LEU A 173 -8.82 -5.20 -0.12
N PHE A 174 -7.75 -5.55 0.60
CA PHE A 174 -7.35 -6.94 0.80
C PHE A 174 -7.59 -7.34 2.26
N ARG A 175 -8.33 -8.43 2.48
CA ARG A 175 -8.84 -8.78 3.81
C ARG A 175 -8.66 -10.24 4.15
N THR A 176 -8.20 -10.51 5.38
CA THR A 176 -8.14 -11.87 5.92
C THR A 176 -8.99 -11.99 7.17
N MET A 177 -9.84 -13.02 7.21
CA MET A 177 -10.78 -13.26 8.31
C MET A 177 -10.70 -14.72 8.76
N GLY A 178 -10.14 -14.97 9.94
CA GLY A 178 -10.04 -16.30 10.54
C GLY A 178 -10.95 -16.43 11.75
N ASN A 179 -12.16 -16.97 11.59
CA ASN A 179 -13.06 -17.29 12.69
C ASN A 179 -12.97 -18.77 13.09
N LYS A 180 -12.83 -19.66 12.14
CA LYS A 180 -12.68 -21.11 12.31
C LYS A 180 -11.31 -21.59 11.85
N VAL A 181 -10.86 -21.06 10.72
CA VAL A 181 -9.57 -21.38 10.10
C VAL A 181 -8.80 -20.06 9.94
N PRO A 182 -7.61 -19.89 10.57
CA PRO A 182 -6.76 -18.74 10.34
C PRO A 182 -6.54 -18.52 8.83
N SER A 183 -6.60 -17.27 8.40
CA SER A 183 -6.52 -16.96 6.96
C SER A 183 -5.46 -15.91 6.68
N ARG A 184 -4.66 -16.13 5.63
CA ARG A 184 -3.63 -15.18 5.16
C ARG A 184 -3.45 -15.26 3.65
N PHE A 185 -2.82 -14.26 3.11
CA PHE A 185 -2.24 -14.30 1.77
C PHE A 185 -0.78 -14.75 1.84
N ASP A 186 -0.33 -15.43 0.77
CA ASP A 186 1.08 -15.72 0.53
C ASP A 186 1.39 -15.46 -0.95
N GLY A 187 2.04 -14.31 -1.23
CA GLY A 187 2.27 -13.83 -2.60
C GLY A 187 1.11 -13.00 -3.16
N LEU A 188 0.61 -12.01 -2.39
CA LEU A 188 -0.32 -10.99 -2.90
C LEU A 188 0.49 -9.86 -3.54
N VAL A 189 0.22 -9.56 -4.81
CA VAL A 189 0.85 -8.46 -5.57
C VAL A 189 -0.21 -7.46 -6.04
N ILE A 190 -0.03 -6.20 -5.66
CA ILE A 190 -0.85 -5.05 -6.10
C ILE A 190 0.09 -4.05 -6.76
N GLU A 191 0.07 -3.97 -8.08
CA GLU A 191 1.07 -3.18 -8.79
C GLU A 191 0.54 -2.45 -10.02
N ARG A 192 1.17 -1.30 -10.34
CA ARG A 192 0.88 -0.49 -11.52
C ARG A 192 -0.59 -0.12 -11.68
N ASN A 193 -1.29 0.11 -10.56
CA ASN A 193 -2.67 0.59 -10.58
C ASN A 193 -2.70 2.12 -10.46
N ILE A 194 -3.64 2.74 -11.13
CA ILE A 194 -4.01 4.15 -10.93
C ILE A 194 -5.29 4.16 -10.11
N ILE A 195 -5.28 4.88 -8.98
CA ILE A 195 -6.40 5.00 -8.06
C ILE A 195 -6.68 6.49 -7.87
N TRP A 196 -7.78 6.99 -8.40
CA TRP A 196 -8.05 8.41 -8.50
C TRP A 196 -9.48 8.78 -8.14
N ARG A 197 -9.66 9.88 -7.40
CA ARG A 197 -10.98 10.31 -6.88
C ARG A 197 -11.73 9.18 -6.18
N VAL A 198 -11.09 8.63 -5.15
CA VAL A 198 -11.64 7.52 -4.39
C VAL A 198 -11.83 7.94 -2.94
N ASP A 199 -13.01 7.70 -2.40
CA ASP A 199 -13.27 7.97 -1.01
C ASP A 199 -12.67 6.93 -0.09
N ARG A 200 -12.32 7.33 1.10
CA ARG A 200 -11.70 6.67 2.22
C ARG A 200 -10.27 6.18 1.92
N SER A 201 -10.05 5.01 1.36
CA SER A 201 -8.68 4.45 1.25
C SER A 201 -8.34 4.08 -0.19
N ALA A 202 -7.07 4.34 -0.61
CA ALA A 202 -6.64 3.91 -1.92
C ALA A 202 -6.38 2.39 -1.93
N ILE A 203 -5.43 1.91 -1.11
CA ILE A 203 -5.11 0.49 -0.93
C ILE A 203 -5.03 0.20 0.56
N VAL A 204 -5.89 -0.65 1.08
CA VAL A 204 -5.92 -0.95 2.51
C VAL A 204 -6.04 -2.43 2.79
N GLY A 205 -5.25 -2.90 3.73
CA GLY A 205 -5.41 -4.23 4.33
C GLY A 205 -6.40 -4.22 5.48
N GLN A 206 -6.92 -5.40 5.84
CA GLN A 206 -7.67 -5.64 7.06
C GLN A 206 -7.53 -7.09 7.52
N SER A 207 -7.51 -7.32 8.83
CA SER A 207 -7.51 -8.66 9.40
C SER A 207 -8.16 -8.64 10.77
N ASN A 208 -8.77 -9.76 11.20
CA ASN A 208 -9.15 -9.99 12.59
C ASN A 208 -8.08 -10.74 13.39
N GLU A 209 -6.93 -11.03 12.78
CA GLU A 209 -5.80 -11.76 13.37
C GLU A 209 -4.58 -10.85 13.59
N VAL A 210 -4.84 -9.61 13.98
CA VAL A 210 -3.83 -8.55 14.18
C VAL A 210 -3.14 -8.58 15.56
N LEU A 211 -3.82 -9.11 16.57
CA LEU A 211 -3.28 -9.17 17.91
C LEU A 211 -2.29 -10.32 18.04
N ARG A 212 -1.23 -10.14 18.84
CA ARG A 212 -0.15 -11.13 18.97
C ARG A 212 -0.62 -12.51 19.46
N SER A 213 -1.68 -12.56 20.24
CA SER A 213 -2.30 -13.83 20.69
C SER A 213 -2.88 -14.66 19.55
N ARG A 214 -3.19 -14.04 18.42
CA ARG A 214 -3.77 -14.67 17.21
C ARG A 214 -3.01 -14.29 15.94
N TRP A 215 -1.75 -13.94 16.07
CA TRP A 215 -0.94 -13.43 14.97
C TRP A 215 -0.78 -14.45 13.84
N TYR A 216 -1.39 -14.18 12.71
CA TYR A 216 -1.31 -14.98 11.50
C TYR A 216 -1.18 -14.06 10.26
N PRO A 217 0.00 -13.44 10.08
CA PRO A 217 0.20 -12.41 9.08
C PRO A 217 0.22 -12.95 7.65
N SER A 218 -0.17 -12.10 6.72
CA SER A 218 0.07 -12.33 5.29
C SER A 218 1.56 -12.22 4.98
N LEU A 219 2.05 -13.08 4.09
CA LEU A 219 3.45 -13.18 3.68
C LEU A 219 3.64 -12.76 2.23
N HIS A 220 4.84 -12.31 1.89
CA HIS A 220 5.22 -11.94 0.52
C HIS A 220 4.19 -10.99 -0.14
N VAL A 221 3.71 -10.01 0.65
CA VAL A 221 2.82 -8.96 0.14
C VAL A 221 3.68 -7.90 -0.54
N VAL A 222 3.38 -7.61 -1.81
CA VAL A 222 4.07 -6.57 -2.60
C VAL A 222 3.06 -5.54 -3.07
N ILE A 223 3.26 -4.28 -2.71
CA ILE A 223 2.48 -3.14 -3.20
C ILE A 223 3.48 -2.18 -3.86
N ARG A 224 3.48 -2.11 -5.19
CA ARG A 224 4.48 -1.32 -5.90
C ARG A 224 3.99 -0.65 -7.16
N ASP A 225 4.68 0.43 -7.54
CA ASP A 225 4.44 1.16 -8.78
C ASP A 225 2.96 1.63 -8.93
N ASN A 226 2.24 1.85 -7.82
CA ASN A 226 0.89 2.37 -7.84
C ASN A 226 0.90 3.89 -7.75
N TYR A 227 -0.06 4.52 -8.39
CA TYR A 227 -0.36 5.94 -8.28
C TYR A 227 -1.70 6.13 -7.59
N ALA A 228 -1.75 6.92 -6.54
CA ALA A 228 -2.96 7.25 -5.81
C ALA A 228 -3.06 8.77 -5.62
N GLU A 229 -4.17 9.38 -6.05
CA GLU A 229 -4.41 10.81 -5.91
C GLU A 229 -5.88 11.13 -5.66
N ASP A 230 -6.13 12.22 -4.94
CA ASP A 230 -7.47 12.67 -4.51
C ASP A 230 -8.20 11.57 -3.74
N ILE A 231 -7.57 11.17 -2.63
CA ILE A 231 -8.05 10.11 -1.76
C ILE A 231 -8.76 10.72 -0.53
N GLY A 232 -9.92 10.17 -0.19
CA GLY A 232 -10.74 10.66 0.92
C GLY A 232 -10.06 10.56 2.28
N GLY A 233 -9.29 9.51 2.53
CA GLY A 233 -8.57 9.23 3.78
C GLY A 233 -7.16 8.71 3.55
N ASP A 234 -6.90 7.45 3.89
CA ASP A 234 -5.56 6.85 3.82
C ASP A 234 -5.11 6.53 2.39
N GLY A 235 -3.81 6.65 2.13
CA GLY A 235 -3.21 6.20 0.89
C GLY A 235 -3.01 4.68 0.86
N ILE A 236 -1.86 4.20 1.34
CA ILE A 236 -1.51 2.76 1.30
C ILE A 236 -1.26 2.23 2.72
N VAL A 237 -2.01 1.21 3.11
CA VAL A 237 -1.93 0.63 4.45
C VAL A 237 -1.78 -0.90 4.38
N PRO A 238 -0.55 -1.44 4.36
CA PRO A 238 -0.34 -2.87 4.61
C PRO A 238 -0.72 -3.20 6.05
N TRP A 239 -1.60 -4.19 6.21
CA TRP A 239 -2.21 -4.55 7.48
C TRP A 239 -2.02 -6.04 7.75
N ALA A 240 -1.57 -6.40 8.96
CA ALA A 240 -1.29 -7.77 9.36
C ALA A 240 -0.39 -8.51 8.36
N THR A 241 0.81 -7.96 8.13
CA THR A 241 1.80 -8.52 7.20
C THR A 241 3.12 -8.83 7.91
N ASP A 242 3.89 -9.77 7.38
CA ASP A 242 5.27 -10.02 7.78
C ASP A 242 6.16 -10.06 6.53
N GLY A 243 7.12 -9.14 6.47
CA GLY A 243 8.01 -8.97 5.32
C GLY A 243 7.36 -8.33 4.10
N ALA A 244 6.38 -7.44 4.27
CA ALA A 244 5.78 -6.73 3.14
C ALA A 244 6.78 -5.77 2.47
N LEU A 245 6.72 -5.69 1.13
CA LEU A 245 7.46 -4.72 0.32
C LEU A 245 6.50 -3.68 -0.26
N ILE A 246 6.73 -2.43 0.11
CA ILE A 246 6.00 -1.27 -0.42
C ILE A 246 7.02 -0.40 -1.16
N GLU A 247 7.02 -0.48 -2.50
CA GLU A 247 8.08 0.07 -3.33
C GLU A 247 7.56 1.00 -4.42
N HIS A 248 8.16 2.18 -4.54
CA HIS A 248 7.91 3.13 -5.63
C HIS A 248 6.42 3.39 -5.88
N ASN A 249 5.65 3.59 -4.82
CA ASN A 249 4.29 4.10 -4.95
C ASN A 249 4.31 5.62 -4.86
N ILE A 250 3.44 6.27 -5.61
CA ILE A 250 3.24 7.72 -5.61
C ILE A 250 1.85 7.98 -5.02
N VAL A 251 1.81 8.65 -3.87
CA VAL A 251 0.58 8.88 -3.11
C VAL A 251 0.44 10.36 -2.81
N ARG A 252 -0.56 10.99 -3.40
CA ARG A 252 -0.77 12.44 -3.32
C ARG A 252 -2.19 12.80 -2.88
N HIS A 253 -2.33 13.92 -2.21
CA HIS A 253 -3.63 14.46 -1.82
C HIS A 253 -4.50 13.45 -1.06
N CYS A 254 -3.94 12.82 -0.03
CA CYS A 254 -4.68 11.99 0.91
C CYS A 254 -5.45 12.81 1.94
N ASN A 255 -6.41 12.17 2.62
CA ASN A 255 -7.25 12.73 3.68
C ASN A 255 -8.06 13.96 3.28
N ARG A 256 -8.53 14.02 2.05
CA ARG A 256 -9.30 15.15 1.54
C ARG A 256 -10.71 15.25 2.11
N ARG A 257 -11.30 14.14 2.56
CA ARG A 257 -12.73 14.06 2.92
C ARG A 257 -13.01 13.31 4.23
N ALA A 258 -12.08 12.46 4.69
CA ALA A 258 -12.24 11.76 5.96
C ALA A 258 -11.90 12.68 7.15
N GLY A 259 -12.76 12.71 8.16
CA GLY A 259 -12.56 13.55 9.35
C GLY A 259 -11.70 12.92 10.46
N SER A 260 -11.10 11.75 10.23
CA SER A 260 -10.37 10.96 11.23
C SER A 260 -8.86 11.01 11.02
N TYR A 261 -8.13 10.25 11.82
CA TYR A 261 -6.69 10.08 11.77
C TYR A 261 -6.28 9.26 10.54
N ASN A 262 -5.48 9.83 9.63
CA ASN A 262 -5.04 9.22 8.39
C ASN A 262 -3.66 9.75 7.98
N ALA A 263 -2.89 8.92 7.28
CA ALA A 263 -1.59 9.27 6.74
C ALA A 263 -1.44 8.77 5.29
N GLY A 264 -0.34 9.14 4.63
CA GLY A 264 -0.08 8.75 3.24
C GLY A 264 0.19 7.25 3.12
N ILE A 265 1.31 6.77 3.64
CA ILE A 265 1.76 5.37 3.50
C ILE A 265 2.25 4.83 4.84
N TRP A 266 1.61 3.78 5.38
CA TRP A 266 1.89 3.33 6.73
C TRP A 266 1.45 1.89 7.05
N PRO A 267 2.17 1.12 7.89
CA PRO A 267 1.79 -0.22 8.31
C PRO A 267 0.91 -0.21 9.58
N TRP A 268 0.05 -1.21 9.68
CA TRP A 268 -0.69 -1.51 10.90
C TRP A 268 -0.52 -2.97 11.30
N SER A 269 -0.05 -3.22 12.52
CA SER A 269 0.20 -4.58 13.01
C SER A 269 1.01 -5.39 11.99
N ALA A 270 2.22 -4.92 11.67
CA ALA A 270 3.07 -5.48 10.63
C ALA A 270 4.51 -5.63 11.11
N ASP A 271 5.14 -6.74 10.73
CA ASP A 271 6.53 -7.03 11.07
C ASP A 271 7.41 -6.97 9.82
N ASN A 272 8.68 -6.58 10.01
CA ASN A 272 9.74 -6.66 9.01
C ASN A 272 9.39 -6.03 7.65
N SER A 273 8.53 -5.03 7.64
CA SER A 273 8.07 -4.38 6.41
C SER A 273 9.10 -3.38 5.89
N LEU A 274 9.28 -3.35 4.57
CA LEU A 274 10.16 -2.42 3.88
C LEU A 274 9.36 -1.46 3.01
N PHE A 275 9.55 -0.16 3.26
CA PHE A 275 9.01 0.94 2.49
C PHE A 275 10.17 1.63 1.78
N GLU A 276 10.33 1.43 0.47
CA GLU A 276 11.45 2.03 -0.25
C GLU A 276 11.02 2.75 -1.52
N LEU A 277 11.68 3.87 -1.78
CA LEU A 277 11.49 4.68 -2.98
C LEU A 277 10.04 5.17 -3.19
N ASN A 278 9.23 5.30 -2.14
CA ASN A 278 7.88 5.83 -2.25
C ASN A 278 7.88 7.36 -2.17
N GLU A 279 6.89 7.98 -2.79
CA GLU A 279 6.55 9.39 -2.62
C GLU A 279 5.21 9.51 -1.88
N ALA A 280 5.17 10.39 -0.88
CA ALA A 280 3.94 10.78 -0.19
C ALA A 280 3.87 12.30 -0.06
N ALA A 281 2.84 12.91 -0.65
CA ALA A 281 2.74 14.35 -0.75
C ALA A 281 1.33 14.90 -0.58
N TYR A 282 1.26 16.15 -0.09
CA TYR A 282 0.00 16.90 0.01
C TYR A 282 -1.07 16.20 0.85
N THR A 283 -0.69 15.41 1.84
CA THR A 283 -1.64 14.81 2.79
C THR A 283 -2.25 15.90 3.67
N HIS A 284 -3.57 15.95 3.75
CA HIS A 284 -4.28 16.99 4.49
C HIS A 284 -4.45 16.62 5.95
N THR A 285 -4.66 17.60 6.78
CA THR A 285 -4.89 17.57 8.24
C THR A 285 -3.63 17.52 9.09
N THR A 286 -3.74 18.07 10.29
CA THR A 286 -2.70 18.01 11.35
C THR A 286 -3.07 17.05 12.48
N ARG A 287 -4.13 16.25 12.32
CA ARG A 287 -4.51 15.23 13.33
C ARG A 287 -3.67 13.96 13.23
N ASP A 288 -3.21 13.62 12.11
CA ASP A 288 -2.05 12.87 11.68
C ASP A 288 -1.59 13.61 10.42
N GLY A 289 -1.80 13.11 9.22
CA GLY A 289 -1.53 13.86 8.00
C GLY A 289 -0.07 13.88 7.63
N GLU A 290 0.73 13.03 8.25
CA GLU A 290 2.10 12.78 7.84
C GLU A 290 2.13 12.03 6.50
N GLY A 291 3.22 12.23 5.73
CA GLY A 291 3.46 11.45 4.52
C GLY A 291 3.62 9.97 4.82
N PHE A 292 4.34 9.65 5.89
CA PHE A 292 4.60 8.29 6.35
C PHE A 292 4.29 8.13 7.84
N ASP A 293 3.97 6.89 8.22
CA ASP A 293 3.75 6.52 9.62
C ASP A 293 4.26 5.09 9.89
N SER A 294 4.67 4.80 11.09
CA SER A 294 4.96 3.48 11.62
C SER A 294 4.11 3.29 12.87
N ASP A 295 3.07 2.47 12.77
CA ASP A 295 1.98 2.48 13.75
C ASP A 295 1.85 1.16 14.53
N PHE A 296 0.71 0.99 15.13
CA PHE A 296 0.27 0.01 16.11
C PHE A 296 0.83 -1.40 15.88
N ASN A 297 1.38 -1.98 16.96
CA ASN A 297 1.74 -3.39 17.05
C ASN A 297 2.72 -3.85 15.95
N SER A 298 3.59 -2.94 15.48
CA SER A 298 4.55 -3.18 14.39
C SER A 298 5.97 -3.34 14.92
N ARG A 299 6.79 -4.11 14.20
CA ARG A 299 8.17 -4.38 14.56
C ARG A 299 9.08 -4.39 13.34
N ASN A 300 10.27 -3.78 13.49
CA ASN A 300 11.32 -3.75 12.47
C ASN A 300 10.82 -3.18 11.12
N THR A 301 10.02 -2.12 11.16
CA THR A 301 9.62 -1.39 9.95
C THR A 301 10.78 -0.56 9.44
N HIS A 302 11.08 -0.64 8.16
CA HIS A 302 12.16 0.10 7.55
C HIS A 302 11.65 1.04 6.45
N PHE A 303 11.95 2.34 6.59
CA PHE A 303 11.67 3.38 5.58
C PHE A 303 12.99 3.82 4.95
N LEU A 304 13.19 3.54 3.67
CA LEU A 304 14.45 3.70 2.97
C LEU A 304 14.27 4.46 1.64
N TYR A 305 14.98 5.56 1.45
CA TYR A 305 14.91 6.36 0.23
C TYR A 305 13.49 6.81 -0.17
N ASN A 306 12.64 7.17 0.80
CA ASN A 306 11.34 7.73 0.51
C ASN A 306 11.40 9.26 0.40
N TYR A 307 10.54 9.84 -0.40
CA TYR A 307 10.36 11.26 -0.56
C TYR A 307 9.02 11.70 0.02
N SER A 308 9.09 12.56 1.02
CA SER A 308 7.93 13.20 1.67
C SER A 308 7.96 14.68 1.38
N HIS A 309 6.84 15.26 0.97
CA HIS A 309 6.81 16.70 0.77
C HIS A 309 5.42 17.32 0.87
N ASP A 310 5.40 18.55 1.33
CA ASP A 310 4.20 19.39 1.39
C ASP A 310 3.01 18.75 2.13
N ASN A 311 3.27 17.84 3.09
CA ASN A 311 2.24 17.22 3.91
C ASN A 311 1.89 18.11 5.11
N GLU A 312 0.60 18.36 5.38
CA GLU A 312 0.17 19.25 6.45
C GLU A 312 0.52 18.72 7.85
N GLY A 313 0.49 17.41 8.06
CA GLY A 313 0.80 16.77 9.34
C GLY A 313 2.29 16.58 9.59
N GLY A 314 3.10 16.44 8.54
CA GLY A 314 4.53 16.28 8.64
C GLY A 314 5.11 15.14 7.82
N PHE A 315 6.35 14.76 8.17
CA PHE A 315 7.05 13.70 7.44
C PHE A 315 6.72 12.31 8.01
N MET A 316 7.00 12.10 9.31
CA MET A 316 7.06 10.75 9.86
C MET A 316 6.47 10.68 11.27
N LEU A 317 5.36 9.96 11.40
CA LEU A 317 4.81 9.55 12.69
C LEU A 317 5.38 8.18 13.07
N ILE A 318 5.83 8.02 14.31
CA ILE A 318 6.26 6.74 14.88
C ILE A 318 5.51 6.56 16.19
N CYS A 319 4.49 5.72 16.18
CA CYS A 319 3.56 5.70 17.31
C CYS A 319 3.11 4.31 17.73
N THR A 320 2.50 4.28 18.88
CA THR A 320 1.79 3.13 19.41
C THR A 320 0.53 3.60 20.11
N PRO A 321 -0.61 3.64 19.44
CA PRO A 321 -1.88 3.83 20.12
C PRO A 321 -2.25 2.58 20.93
N GLY A 322 -2.77 2.80 22.13
CA GLY A 322 -3.25 1.74 23.00
C GLY A 322 -2.17 1.13 23.91
N LYS A 323 -2.62 0.67 25.07
CA LYS A 323 -1.75 0.15 26.12
C LYS A 323 -0.97 -1.08 25.63
N ARG A 324 0.34 -1.06 25.81
CA ARG A 324 1.21 -2.21 25.52
C ARG A 324 0.89 -3.40 26.39
N ASN A 325 0.76 -4.53 25.73
CA ASN A 325 0.57 -5.83 26.36
C ASN A 325 1.27 -6.89 25.50
N PRO A 326 2.29 -7.62 26.01
CA PRO A 326 3.06 -8.58 25.21
C PRO A 326 2.24 -9.65 24.49
N ARG A 327 1.00 -9.91 24.94
CA ARG A 327 0.12 -10.90 24.30
C ARG A 327 -0.76 -10.31 23.19
N GLU A 328 -0.96 -9.00 23.18
CA GLU A 328 -1.94 -8.36 22.29
C GLU A 328 -1.33 -7.23 21.46
N ASN A 329 -0.61 -6.33 22.10
CA ASN A 329 0.01 -5.16 21.50
C ASN A 329 1.44 -5.01 22.03
N ILE A 330 2.42 -5.36 21.22
CA ILE A 330 3.85 -5.22 21.59
C ILE A 330 4.35 -3.79 21.50
N GLY A 331 3.54 -2.88 21.02
CA GLY A 331 3.94 -1.52 20.72
C GLY A 331 4.48 -1.37 19.29
N ASN A 332 5.22 -0.29 19.08
CA ASN A 332 6.03 -0.07 17.90
C ASN A 332 7.50 -0.14 18.32
N THR A 333 8.29 -1.02 17.73
CA THR A 333 9.67 -1.23 18.13
C THR A 333 10.61 -1.53 16.96
N GLY A 334 11.79 -0.89 16.98
CA GLY A 334 12.83 -1.14 15.98
C GLY A 334 12.52 -0.52 14.61
N THR A 335 11.75 0.55 14.55
CA THR A 335 11.56 1.31 13.31
C THR A 335 12.86 1.98 12.89
N VAL A 336 13.24 1.81 11.63
CA VAL A 336 14.44 2.40 11.01
C VAL A 336 14.02 3.33 9.88
N ILE A 337 14.56 4.54 9.86
CA ILE A 337 14.22 5.61 8.90
C ILE A 337 15.54 6.12 8.33
N GLU A 338 15.89 5.69 7.10
CA GLU A 338 17.22 5.95 6.52
C GLU A 338 17.15 6.57 5.14
N TYR A 339 18.03 7.54 4.89
CA TYR A 339 18.23 8.15 3.58
C TYR A 339 16.93 8.70 2.95
N ASN A 340 15.95 9.11 3.74
CA ASN A 340 14.74 9.74 3.22
C ASN A 340 14.96 11.24 3.04
N ILE A 341 14.15 11.84 2.19
CA ILE A 341 14.10 13.30 2.00
C ILE A 341 12.71 13.77 2.45
N SER A 342 12.69 14.75 3.35
CA SER A 342 11.50 15.52 3.71
C SER A 342 11.69 16.97 3.21
N ARG A 343 10.73 17.46 2.44
CA ARG A 343 10.77 18.83 1.89
C ARG A 343 9.44 19.54 2.13
N ASN A 344 9.47 20.68 2.78
CA ASN A 344 8.28 21.49 3.05
C ASN A 344 7.16 20.71 3.74
N ASP A 345 7.46 19.66 4.45
CA ASP A 345 6.49 19.03 5.34
C ASP A 345 6.23 19.96 6.51
N HIS A 346 4.95 20.11 6.88
CA HIS A 346 4.51 21.06 7.89
C HIS A 346 4.37 20.40 9.28
N ALA A 347 3.91 21.12 10.25
CA ALA A 347 3.64 20.72 11.63
C ALA A 347 4.77 19.90 12.30
N ARG A 348 4.93 18.62 11.99
CA ARG A 348 5.88 17.73 12.70
C ARG A 348 6.72 16.90 11.72
N ILE A 349 8.00 17.15 11.69
CA ILE A 349 8.89 16.36 10.82
C ILE A 349 9.04 14.94 11.34
N PHE A 350 9.41 14.78 12.62
CA PHE A 350 9.34 13.51 13.32
C PHE A 350 8.40 13.65 14.51
N ASN A 351 7.41 12.77 14.60
CA ASN A 351 6.52 12.67 15.75
C ASN A 351 6.71 11.31 16.43
N LEU A 352 7.33 11.29 17.61
CA LEU A 352 7.69 10.07 18.33
C LEU A 352 6.75 9.88 19.51
N SER A 353 5.84 8.91 19.44
CA SER A 353 4.73 8.75 20.36
C SER A 353 4.60 7.32 20.88
N GLY A 354 5.27 7.00 21.96
CA GLY A 354 5.18 5.69 22.61
C GLY A 354 5.91 4.55 21.88
N ALA A 355 6.80 4.84 20.95
CA ALA A 355 7.59 3.86 20.23
C ALA A 355 8.96 3.61 20.88
N ASP A 356 9.51 2.43 20.71
CA ASP A 356 10.81 2.04 21.28
C ASP A 356 11.83 1.71 20.20
N GLN A 357 13.11 1.97 20.50
CA GLN A 357 14.26 1.62 19.65
C GLN A 357 14.16 2.12 18.21
N THR A 358 13.59 3.32 18.02
CA THR A 358 13.56 3.99 16.72
C THR A 358 14.94 4.48 16.34
N THR A 359 15.36 4.25 15.09
CA THR A 359 16.59 4.84 14.53
C THR A 359 16.24 5.69 13.32
N ALA A 360 16.60 6.99 13.36
CA ALA A 360 16.50 7.89 12.22
C ALA A 360 17.90 8.33 11.81
N GLU A 361 18.37 7.93 10.63
CA GLU A 361 19.73 8.26 10.22
C GLU A 361 19.87 8.64 8.74
N HIS A 362 20.83 9.53 8.47
CA HIS A 362 21.14 10.01 7.13
C HIS A 362 19.96 10.64 6.38
N ASN A 363 18.89 11.08 7.07
CA ASN A 363 17.78 11.76 6.42
C ASN A 363 18.12 13.24 6.15
N ALA A 364 17.54 13.79 5.09
CA ALA A 364 17.67 15.18 4.71
C ALA A 364 16.32 15.90 4.82
N ILE A 365 16.26 16.89 5.69
CA ILE A 365 15.06 17.65 6.01
C ILE A 365 15.24 19.09 5.54
N TYR A 366 14.28 19.58 4.74
CA TYR A 366 14.23 20.93 4.19
C TYR A 366 12.93 21.62 4.62
N VAL A 367 13.04 22.64 5.44
CA VAL A 367 11.91 23.44 5.95
C VAL A 367 11.83 24.75 5.18
N ALA A 368 10.66 25.07 4.66
CA ALA A 368 10.39 26.28 3.89
C ALA A 368 10.53 27.57 4.73
N PRO A 369 10.74 28.75 4.08
CA PRO A 369 10.98 30.01 4.81
C PRO A 369 9.86 30.45 5.73
N ASP A 370 8.62 30.18 5.37
CA ASP A 370 7.43 30.63 6.10
C ASP A 370 6.90 29.60 7.12
N ASP A 371 7.58 28.45 7.25
CA ASP A 371 7.18 27.37 8.14
C ASP A 371 7.76 27.51 9.56
N ASP A 372 6.94 27.14 10.55
CA ASP A 372 7.34 26.93 11.94
C ASP A 372 6.95 25.50 12.34
N VAL A 373 7.93 24.59 12.36
CA VAL A 373 7.70 23.16 12.49
C VAL A 373 8.37 22.55 13.72
N GLN A 374 7.83 21.45 14.22
CA GLN A 374 8.50 20.59 15.18
C GLN A 374 9.44 19.64 14.43
N LEU A 375 10.75 19.84 14.51
CA LEU A 375 11.75 18.93 13.91
C LEU A 375 11.71 17.56 14.59
N LEU A 376 11.49 17.54 15.90
CA LEU A 376 11.09 16.36 16.65
C LEU A 376 10.11 16.79 17.73
N LEU A 377 8.91 16.20 17.67
CA LEU A 377 7.94 16.22 18.73
C LEU A 377 7.93 14.86 19.44
N VAL A 378 8.13 14.86 20.76
CA VAL A 378 7.95 13.65 21.58
C VAL A 378 6.66 13.76 22.36
N SER A 379 5.78 12.80 22.21
CA SER A 379 4.49 12.75 22.92
C SER A 379 4.25 11.42 23.63
N SER A 380 3.22 11.36 24.45
CA SER A 380 2.85 10.17 25.22
C SER A 380 1.43 9.76 24.90
N TRP A 381 1.29 8.76 23.99
CA TRP A 381 -0.01 8.16 23.63
C TRP A 381 -0.21 6.84 24.35
N ASP A 382 -0.25 6.58 25.49
CA ASP A 382 -0.23 5.33 26.26
C ASP A 382 1.17 4.90 26.73
N GLY A 383 2.06 5.87 26.83
CA GLY A 383 3.42 5.69 27.33
C GLY A 383 4.43 6.55 26.61
N TRP A 384 5.57 6.73 27.20
CA TRP A 384 6.68 7.44 26.64
C TRP A 384 7.59 6.52 25.83
N SER A 385 8.18 7.07 24.79
CA SER A 385 9.17 6.38 23.95
C SER A 385 10.48 6.12 24.69
N SER A 386 11.24 5.12 24.25
CA SER A 386 12.59 4.86 24.77
C SER A 386 13.56 4.36 23.70
N GLY A 387 14.85 4.68 23.86
CA GLY A 387 15.94 4.15 23.03
C GLY A 387 15.97 4.69 21.60
N ALA A 388 15.46 5.90 21.36
CA ALA A 388 15.50 6.48 20.00
C ALA A 388 16.87 7.11 19.70
N ILE A 389 17.38 6.90 18.48
CA ILE A 389 18.66 7.44 18.00
C ILE A 389 18.43 8.25 16.73
N PHE A 390 18.85 9.50 16.75
CA PHE A 390 18.90 10.39 15.59
C PHE A 390 20.37 10.62 15.22
N ARG A 391 20.82 10.09 14.08
CA ARG A 391 22.23 10.07 13.70
C ARG A 391 22.46 10.57 12.28
N ALA A 392 23.46 11.44 12.11
CA ALA A 392 23.90 11.92 10.80
C ALA A 392 22.80 12.53 9.91
N ASN A 393 21.66 12.94 10.48
CA ASN A 393 20.61 13.62 9.73
C ASN A 393 21.04 15.08 9.43
N THR A 394 20.50 15.64 8.37
CA THR A 394 20.68 17.05 8.01
C THR A 394 19.35 17.78 8.15
N PHE A 395 19.27 18.75 9.04
CA PHE A 395 18.14 19.68 9.20
C PHE A 395 18.54 21.02 8.58
N ASN A 396 17.92 21.37 7.46
CA ASN A 396 18.19 22.60 6.73
C ASN A 396 16.94 23.49 6.75
N VAL A 397 16.90 24.43 7.67
CA VAL A 397 15.71 25.17 8.09
C VAL A 397 15.78 26.62 7.63
N ALA A 398 15.01 26.99 6.61
CA ALA A 398 14.87 28.37 6.16
C ALA A 398 13.89 29.17 7.04
N GLY A 399 12.81 28.52 7.50
CA GLY A 399 11.85 29.04 8.47
C GLY A 399 12.31 28.88 9.92
N THR A 400 11.48 28.27 10.76
CA THR A 400 11.80 27.96 12.16
C THR A 400 11.59 26.47 12.44
N GLY A 401 12.59 25.82 13.01
CA GLY A 401 12.52 24.44 13.47
C GLY A 401 12.67 24.34 14.99
N ARG A 402 11.91 23.44 15.62
CA ARG A 402 11.92 23.28 17.08
C ARG A 402 12.06 21.83 17.49
N PHE A 403 12.80 21.60 18.58
CA PHE A 403 12.83 20.32 19.28
C PHE A 403 12.11 20.44 20.62
N GLY A 404 11.31 19.45 20.98
CA GLY A 404 10.62 19.45 22.25
C GLY A 404 9.66 18.29 22.48
N HIS A 405 8.89 18.37 23.57
CA HIS A 405 7.90 17.39 23.91
C HIS A 405 6.52 18.03 24.13
N GLU A 406 5.49 17.25 23.91
CA GLU A 406 4.11 17.66 24.12
C GLU A 406 3.83 17.87 25.60
N LEU A 407 3.38 19.07 25.96
CA LEU A 407 2.78 19.36 27.27
C LEU A 407 1.27 19.18 27.24
N ARG A 408 0.64 19.61 26.16
CA ARG A 408 -0.80 19.47 25.96
C ARG A 408 -1.13 19.51 24.47
N ARG A 409 -2.08 18.65 24.06
CA ARG A 409 -2.72 18.72 22.73
C ARG A 409 -3.97 19.58 22.80
N ASN A 410 -4.07 20.56 21.93
CA ASN A 410 -5.23 21.44 21.80
C ASN A 410 -6.36 20.77 20.99
N PRO A 411 -7.62 21.25 21.13
CA PRO A 411 -8.73 20.70 20.35
C PRO A 411 -8.61 20.87 18.83
N ASP A 412 -7.86 21.84 18.37
CA ASP A 412 -7.56 22.11 16.96
C ASP A 412 -6.45 21.24 16.38
N GLY A 413 -5.86 20.35 17.19
CA GLY A 413 -4.77 19.46 16.80
C GLY A 413 -3.38 20.04 16.98
N THR A 414 -3.23 21.31 17.39
CA THR A 414 -1.93 21.88 17.75
C THR A 414 -1.44 21.40 19.11
N TYR A 415 -0.17 21.66 19.42
CA TYR A 415 0.48 21.22 20.66
C TYR A 415 1.04 22.38 21.43
N GLU A 416 0.90 22.36 22.75
CA GLU A 416 1.71 23.15 23.65
C GLU A 416 3.02 22.39 23.92
N ILE A 417 4.15 22.99 23.58
CA ILE A 417 5.45 22.33 23.53
C ILE A 417 6.34 22.80 24.67
N GLY A 418 6.91 21.86 25.43
CA GLY A 418 7.94 22.08 26.42
C GLY A 418 9.34 21.69 25.93
N PRO A 419 10.38 22.20 26.59
CA PRO A 419 11.77 21.86 26.29
C PRO A 419 12.10 20.42 26.72
N GLY A 420 13.04 19.78 26.00
CA GLY A 420 13.48 18.41 26.31
C GLY A 420 12.50 17.34 25.86
N TRP A 421 12.51 16.19 26.50
CA TRP A 421 11.88 14.97 26.00
C TRP A 421 10.75 14.43 26.89
N GLY A 422 10.28 15.20 27.86
CA GLY A 422 9.22 14.81 28.78
C GLY A 422 9.63 13.58 29.60
N GLY A 423 8.81 12.52 29.55
CA GLY A 423 9.09 11.26 30.22
C GLY A 423 9.82 10.23 29.34
N ALA A 424 10.17 10.57 28.10
CA ALA A 424 10.92 9.67 27.22
C ALA A 424 12.35 9.46 27.70
N LYS A 425 12.91 8.27 27.46
CA LYS A 425 14.21 7.85 27.94
C LYS A 425 15.15 7.50 26.80
N ASP A 426 16.44 7.74 27.02
CA ASP A 426 17.51 7.30 26.11
C ASP A 426 17.34 7.82 24.68
N ILE A 427 16.87 9.07 24.54
CA ILE A 427 16.83 9.79 23.24
C ILE A 427 18.22 10.36 22.96
N GLN A 428 18.88 9.88 21.92
CA GLN A 428 20.27 10.20 21.59
C GLN A 428 20.38 10.91 20.24
N PHE A 429 21.31 11.87 20.16
CA PHE A 429 21.67 12.57 18.92
C PHE A 429 23.17 12.42 18.67
N GLN A 430 23.56 12.06 17.45
CA GLN A 430 24.92 11.67 17.11
C GLN A 430 25.34 12.19 15.74
N GLY A 431 26.06 13.31 15.72
CA GLY A 431 26.67 13.85 14.49
C GLY A 431 25.68 14.39 13.47
N ASN A 432 24.53 14.90 13.91
CA ASN A 432 23.59 15.55 13.02
C ASN A 432 24.10 16.93 12.59
N ARG A 433 23.53 17.45 11.50
CA ARG A 433 23.83 18.76 10.94
C ARG A 433 22.61 19.65 11.08
N TYR A 434 22.81 20.83 11.68
CA TYR A 434 21.75 21.78 12.00
C TYR A 434 22.06 23.13 11.32
N PHE A 435 21.29 23.46 10.27
CA PHE A 435 21.49 24.68 9.50
C PHE A 435 20.24 25.55 9.54
N GLY A 436 20.41 26.85 9.85
CA GLY A 436 19.34 27.85 9.89
C GLY A 436 18.78 28.14 11.27
N SER A 437 17.51 28.52 11.36
CA SER A 437 16.89 28.95 12.62
C SER A 437 16.27 27.75 13.36
N ILE A 438 17.02 27.22 14.32
CA ILE A 438 16.60 26.03 15.07
C ILE A 438 16.64 26.32 16.57
N VAL A 439 15.53 26.10 17.26
CA VAL A 439 15.35 26.31 18.68
C VAL A 439 15.44 24.95 19.41
N GLY A 440 16.15 24.91 20.51
CA GLY A 440 16.27 23.74 21.37
C GLY A 440 17.10 22.61 20.75
N ILE A 441 18.16 22.96 19.98
CA ILE A 441 19.10 21.97 19.45
C ILE A 441 19.53 21.02 20.58
N PRO A 442 19.37 19.71 20.41
CA PRO A 442 19.70 18.74 21.44
C PRO A 442 21.20 18.65 21.69
N GLN A 443 21.57 18.04 22.82
CA GLN A 443 22.96 17.70 23.06
C GLN A 443 23.42 16.64 22.05
N ASP A 444 24.31 17.03 21.16
CA ASP A 444 24.89 16.20 20.11
C ASP A 444 26.41 16.47 20.04
N PRO A 445 27.25 15.57 20.59
CA PRO A 445 28.68 15.80 20.74
C PRO A 445 29.45 16.05 19.43
N ALA A 446 28.92 15.56 18.32
CA ALA A 446 29.51 15.69 16.99
C ALA A 446 28.68 16.57 16.03
N ALA A 447 27.80 17.42 16.58
CA ALA A 447 26.94 18.31 15.80
C ALA A 447 27.73 19.25 14.90
N VAL A 448 27.24 19.48 13.70
CA VAL A 448 27.67 20.59 12.84
C VAL A 448 26.57 21.63 12.83
N ILE A 449 26.84 22.83 13.28
CA ILE A 449 25.87 23.93 13.33
C ILE A 449 26.31 25.04 12.38
N GLY A 450 25.39 25.52 11.55
CA GLY A 450 25.68 26.52 10.54
C GLY A 450 24.49 27.37 10.12
N ARG A 451 24.70 28.24 9.15
CA ARG A 451 23.64 29.03 8.55
C ARG A 451 22.90 28.18 7.54
N TYR A 452 21.60 28.50 7.33
CA TYR A 452 20.83 27.95 6.23
C TYR A 452 21.56 28.12 4.88
N HIS A 453 21.47 27.13 4.04
CA HIS A 453 21.91 27.21 2.65
C HIS A 453 20.86 26.51 1.76
N SER A 454 20.57 27.13 0.62
CA SER A 454 19.61 26.52 -0.33
C SER A 454 20.20 25.23 -0.92
N ALA A 455 19.39 24.19 -0.95
CA ALA A 455 19.74 22.95 -1.63
C ALA A 455 19.81 23.19 -3.16
N LYS A 456 20.83 22.61 -3.80
CA LYS A 456 20.96 22.60 -5.25
C LYS A 456 20.49 21.26 -5.80
N LEU A 457 19.25 20.89 -5.48
CA LEU A 457 18.63 19.67 -5.93
C LEU A 457 17.62 19.99 -7.02
N ASP A 458 17.43 19.03 -7.93
CA ASP A 458 16.37 19.10 -8.95
C ASP A 458 15.07 18.64 -8.32
N TRP A 459 14.20 19.61 -8.01
CA TRP A 459 12.88 19.38 -7.42
C TRP A 459 11.76 19.27 -8.46
N ASP A 460 12.08 19.40 -9.75
CA ASP A 460 11.11 19.37 -10.83
C ASP A 460 10.74 17.90 -11.12
N GLU A 461 9.72 17.43 -10.44
CA GLU A 461 9.20 16.07 -10.60
C GLU A 461 8.46 15.91 -11.94
N PRO A 462 8.45 14.71 -12.54
CA PRO A 462 7.61 14.41 -13.69
C PRO A 462 6.14 14.60 -13.38
N ASP A 463 5.41 15.21 -14.30
CA ASP A 463 3.97 15.43 -14.19
C ASP A 463 3.17 14.24 -14.74
N PHE A 464 2.04 13.94 -14.12
CA PHE A 464 1.10 12.91 -14.55
C PHE A 464 -0.34 13.38 -14.35
N ASP A 465 -1.13 13.26 -15.41
CA ASP A 465 -2.56 13.52 -15.36
C ASP A 465 -3.34 12.21 -15.28
N PRO A 466 -3.93 11.88 -14.11
CA PRO A 466 -4.70 10.65 -13.94
C PRO A 466 -5.99 10.60 -14.75
N GLU A 467 -6.49 11.71 -15.30
CA GLU A 467 -7.59 11.69 -16.29
C GLU A 467 -7.18 11.05 -17.61
N HIS A 468 -5.87 11.01 -17.89
CA HIS A 468 -5.27 10.47 -19.11
C HIS A 468 -4.31 9.32 -18.81
N PRO A 469 -4.84 8.12 -18.42
CA PRO A 469 -4.05 7.01 -17.90
C PRO A 469 -3.09 6.36 -18.90
N GLU A 470 -3.21 6.68 -20.21
CA GLU A 470 -2.41 6.05 -21.29
C GLU A 470 -0.90 6.31 -21.14
N GLY A 471 -0.52 7.40 -20.46
CA GLY A 471 0.88 7.80 -20.21
C GLY A 471 1.55 7.10 -19.03
N PHE A 472 0.81 6.33 -18.22
CA PHE A 472 1.23 5.91 -16.89
C PHE A 472 2.53 5.10 -16.85
N SER A 473 2.71 4.12 -17.70
CA SER A 473 3.94 3.31 -17.74
C SER A 473 5.20 4.13 -18.06
N LYS A 474 5.06 5.15 -18.92
CA LYS A 474 6.15 6.08 -19.22
C LYS A 474 6.43 6.96 -18.02
N TYR A 475 5.39 7.52 -17.40
CA TYR A 475 5.50 8.33 -16.20
C TYR A 475 6.22 7.57 -15.07
N LEU A 476 5.81 6.36 -14.74
CA LEU A 476 6.49 5.54 -13.71
C LEU A 476 7.99 5.38 -13.99
N THR A 477 8.35 5.18 -15.26
CA THR A 477 9.76 5.04 -15.65
C THR A 477 10.54 6.35 -15.45
N GLU A 478 9.94 7.48 -15.81
CA GLU A 478 10.53 8.80 -15.68
C GLU A 478 10.61 9.23 -14.22
N HIS A 479 9.56 9.00 -13.44
CA HIS A 479 9.49 9.29 -12.02
C HIS A 479 10.54 8.49 -11.22
N ARG A 480 10.65 7.18 -11.46
CA ARG A 480 11.70 6.36 -10.83
C ARG A 480 13.11 6.87 -11.15
N LYS A 481 13.38 7.27 -12.40
CA LYS A 481 14.67 7.84 -12.77
C LYS A 481 14.94 9.17 -12.07
N TRP A 482 13.93 10.03 -11.99
CA TRP A 482 14.01 11.30 -11.29
C TRP A 482 14.29 11.09 -9.79
N MET A 483 13.55 10.24 -9.10
CA MET A 483 13.80 9.91 -7.69
C MET A 483 15.22 9.37 -7.47
N MET A 484 15.67 8.42 -8.30
CA MET A 484 17.03 7.89 -8.21
C MET A 484 18.09 8.98 -8.39
N HIS A 485 17.86 9.96 -9.27
CA HIS A 485 18.73 11.10 -9.46
C HIS A 485 18.69 12.05 -8.25
N LEU A 486 17.52 12.36 -7.72
CA LEU A 486 17.32 13.20 -6.54
C LEU A 486 18.11 12.66 -5.34
N PHE A 487 17.94 11.38 -5.04
CA PHE A 487 18.65 10.71 -3.95
C PHE A 487 20.16 10.62 -4.19
N ALA A 488 20.59 10.33 -5.42
CA ALA A 488 22.02 10.32 -5.75
C ALA A 488 22.65 11.71 -5.58
N SER A 489 21.94 12.75 -5.97
CA SER A 489 22.38 14.14 -5.81
C SER A 489 22.45 14.56 -4.34
N GLN A 490 21.49 14.12 -3.53
CA GLN A 490 21.43 14.43 -2.09
C GLN A 490 22.51 13.70 -1.30
N PHE A 491 22.70 12.40 -1.53
CA PHE A 491 23.53 11.55 -0.68
C PHE A 491 24.87 11.16 -1.32
N GLY A 492 25.13 11.61 -2.54
CA GLY A 492 26.39 11.36 -3.25
C GLY A 492 26.53 9.96 -3.85
N ALA A 493 25.49 9.13 -3.76
CA ALA A 493 25.43 7.79 -4.36
C ALA A 493 23.99 7.43 -4.73
N ALA A 494 23.81 6.71 -5.82
CA ALA A 494 22.49 6.19 -6.19
C ALA A 494 21.95 5.21 -5.14
N PRO A 495 20.63 5.21 -4.87
CA PRO A 495 19.98 4.26 -3.99
C PRO A 495 20.36 2.81 -4.32
N LYS A 496 20.64 2.03 -3.29
CA LYS A 496 20.81 0.59 -3.40
C LYS A 496 19.53 -0.07 -2.92
N LEU A 497 18.59 -0.22 -3.82
CA LEU A 497 17.30 -0.82 -3.51
C LEU A 497 17.45 -2.30 -3.18
N SER A 498 16.55 -2.79 -2.35
CA SER A 498 16.46 -4.19 -2.00
C SER A 498 16.16 -5.00 -3.26
N LYS A 499 16.86 -6.09 -3.44
CA LYS A 499 16.44 -7.04 -4.47
C LYS A 499 15.18 -7.72 -3.96
N PRO A 500 14.10 -7.81 -4.76
CA PRO A 500 12.99 -8.68 -4.43
C PRO A 500 13.56 -10.04 -4.03
N HIS A 501 13.15 -10.58 -2.89
CA HIS A 501 13.55 -11.92 -2.51
C HIS A 501 13.24 -12.85 -3.69
N ALA A 502 14.20 -13.68 -4.10
CA ALA A 502 14.04 -14.58 -5.24
C ALA A 502 12.83 -15.53 -5.10
N SER A 503 12.29 -15.68 -3.89
CA SER A 503 11.05 -16.40 -3.60
C SER A 503 9.76 -15.63 -3.97
N TRP A 504 9.84 -14.39 -4.49
CA TRP A 504 8.67 -13.59 -4.88
C TRP A 504 8.40 -13.64 -6.38
N ALA A 505 9.29 -14.27 -7.13
CA ALA A 505 9.24 -14.37 -8.60
C ALA A 505 9.11 -15.80 -9.13
N GLU A 506 8.99 -16.82 -8.25
CA GLU A 506 8.78 -18.22 -8.65
C GLU A 506 7.35 -18.73 -8.35
#